data_31d1f9e9e53b694bfcc6fcc379e19b10
#
_entry.id   31d1f9e9e53b694bfcc6fcc379e19b10
#
_cell.length_a   1.000
_cell.length_b   1.000
_cell.length_c   1.000
_cell.angle_alpha   90.00
_cell.angle_beta   90.00
_cell.angle_gamma   90.00
#
_symmetry.space_group_name_H-M   'P 1'
#
loop_
_entity.id
_entity.type
_entity.pdbx_description
1 polymer ?
#
loop_
_entity_poly.entity_id
_entity_poly.type
_entity_poly.pdbx_seq_one_letter_code
_entity_poly.pdbx_strand_id
1 'polypeptide(L)'
;MNLQVVGCSHNLANVETRERLAFPESKVPVFLKSFYDHFPEAEAVLLSTCNRTEFYAASKDKAALPSSTQMVQLLADQSGVGSSEIEDQLFTYLDQDAIKHLFSVTASMDSMVVGETQILSQVKRAYEIATQSHGSISTIHKVFQNAIRVAKRISNETELHSNRVSVPSVAICDLAKQIFETLKGKRVLIIGAGEMAEETLNYIRDEGCRDIVIVNRTESKAQELAAKFDGAVRSFDQLSDCLLYTSPSPRDATLSRMPSSA
;
A
#
# COMPACT_ATOMS: atom_id res chain seq x y z
N MET A 1 -9.04 24.34 -15.39
CA MET A 1 -9.21 23.15 -14.54
C MET A 1 -8.31 23.33 -13.36
N ASN A 2 -8.87 23.36 -12.19
CA ASN A 2 -8.09 23.50 -10.97
C ASN A 2 -8.09 22.14 -10.30
N LEU A 3 -6.92 21.58 -10.05
CA LEU A 3 -6.68 20.31 -9.41
C LEU A 3 -5.64 20.50 -8.32
N GLN A 4 -5.86 19.89 -7.18
CA GLN A 4 -4.82 19.79 -6.15
C GLN A 4 -4.82 18.41 -5.50
N VAL A 5 -3.70 18.07 -4.93
CA VAL A 5 -3.52 16.89 -4.10
C VAL A 5 -2.78 17.25 -2.83
N VAL A 6 -3.26 16.74 -1.73
CA VAL A 6 -2.58 16.74 -0.44
C VAL A 6 -2.42 15.29 0.00
N GLY A 7 -1.26 14.92 0.50
CA GLY A 7 -1.07 13.54 0.93
C GLY A 7 0.29 13.25 1.51
N CYS A 8 0.43 12.03 1.98
CA CYS A 8 1.70 11.48 2.44
C CYS A 8 2.10 10.25 1.61
N SER A 9 3.39 10.00 1.55
CA SER A 9 3.93 8.80 0.93
C SER A 9 5.12 8.26 1.72
N HIS A 10 5.57 7.07 1.37
CA HIS A 10 6.75 6.43 1.95
C HIS A 10 8.03 7.27 1.83
N ASN A 11 8.08 8.22 0.88
CA ASN A 11 9.23 9.10 0.67
C ASN A 11 9.32 10.22 1.72
N LEU A 12 8.18 10.64 2.30
CA LEU A 12 8.11 11.80 3.17
C LEU A 12 7.67 11.45 4.60
N ALA A 13 6.71 10.54 4.74
CA ALA A 13 6.10 10.19 6.03
C ALA A 13 6.66 8.87 6.58
N ASN A 14 6.89 8.84 7.89
CA ASN A 14 7.23 7.60 8.59
C ASN A 14 6.05 6.61 8.61
N VAL A 15 6.31 5.37 9.03
CA VAL A 15 5.29 4.29 9.05
C VAL A 15 4.13 4.64 9.96
N GLU A 16 4.40 5.16 11.15
CA GLU A 16 3.39 5.51 12.14
C GLU A 16 2.39 6.55 11.61
N THR A 17 2.88 7.60 10.96
CA THR A 17 2.04 8.63 10.34
C THR A 17 1.21 8.06 9.21
N ARG A 18 1.80 7.21 8.35
CA ARG A 18 1.07 6.56 7.26
C ARG A 18 -0.04 5.64 7.77
N GLU A 19 0.22 4.87 8.84
CA GLU A 19 -0.78 4.02 9.48
C GLU A 19 -1.92 4.83 10.10
N ARG A 20 -1.62 5.95 10.74
CA ARG A 20 -2.63 6.86 11.33
C ARG A 20 -3.49 7.52 10.25
N LEU A 21 -2.91 7.86 9.09
CA LEU A 21 -3.60 8.47 7.95
C LEU A 21 -4.21 7.43 6.99
N ALA A 22 -4.06 6.14 7.23
CA ALA A 22 -4.62 5.10 6.37
C ALA A 22 -6.14 5.01 6.51
N PHE A 23 -6.85 5.01 5.38
CA PHE A 23 -8.30 4.84 5.33
C PHE A 23 -8.63 3.42 4.83
N PRO A 24 -9.26 2.58 5.65
CA PRO A 24 -9.89 1.36 5.16
C PRO A 24 -10.91 1.70 4.07
N GLU A 25 -11.01 0.87 3.05
CA GLU A 25 -11.90 1.11 1.90
C GLU A 25 -13.36 1.42 2.33
N SER A 26 -13.83 0.77 3.38
CA SER A 26 -15.17 0.99 3.94
C SER A 26 -15.41 2.40 4.51
N LYS A 27 -14.35 3.11 4.87
CA LYS A 27 -14.43 4.49 5.40
C LYS A 27 -14.32 5.56 4.31
N VAL A 28 -13.82 5.22 3.13
CA VAL A 28 -13.63 6.18 2.03
C VAL A 28 -14.95 6.85 1.62
N PRO A 29 -16.10 6.16 1.46
CA PRO A 29 -17.37 6.83 1.14
C PRO A 29 -17.83 7.81 2.23
N VAL A 30 -17.57 7.51 3.50
CA VAL A 30 -17.92 8.40 4.63
C VAL A 30 -17.07 9.67 4.59
N PHE A 31 -15.76 9.52 4.32
CA PHE A 31 -14.85 10.65 4.13
C PHE A 31 -15.30 11.54 2.97
N LEU A 32 -15.60 10.96 1.81
CA LEU A 32 -16.05 11.69 0.63
C LEU A 32 -17.38 12.41 0.86
N LYS A 33 -18.30 11.77 1.58
CA LYS A 33 -19.56 12.42 1.97
C LYS A 33 -19.29 13.66 2.82
N SER A 34 -18.46 13.54 3.86
CA SER A 34 -18.08 14.69 4.71
C SER A 34 -17.43 15.81 3.89
N PHE A 35 -16.62 15.46 2.89
CA PHE A 35 -16.05 16.44 1.97
C PHE A 35 -17.13 17.17 1.16
N TYR A 36 -18.08 16.47 0.56
CA TYR A 36 -19.14 17.07 -0.25
C TYR A 36 -20.13 17.90 0.56
N ASP A 37 -20.31 17.59 1.84
CA ASP A 37 -21.13 18.42 2.75
C ASP A 37 -20.53 19.82 2.94
N HIS A 38 -19.18 19.97 2.82
CA HIS A 38 -18.48 21.24 2.94
C HIS A 38 -18.18 21.90 1.58
N PHE A 39 -17.96 21.09 0.54
CA PHE A 39 -17.51 21.53 -0.79
C PHE A 39 -18.37 20.89 -1.90
N PRO A 40 -19.66 21.24 -1.99
CA PRO A 40 -20.61 20.55 -2.89
C PRO A 40 -20.31 20.74 -4.38
N GLU A 41 -19.55 21.77 -4.76
CA GLU A 41 -19.18 22.05 -6.15
C GLU A 41 -17.78 21.52 -6.52
N ALA A 42 -17.06 20.95 -5.57
CA ALA A 42 -15.77 20.33 -5.81
C ALA A 42 -15.93 18.81 -6.00
N GLU A 43 -15.04 18.24 -6.76
CA GLU A 43 -14.92 16.80 -6.99
C GLU A 43 -13.75 16.25 -6.17
N ALA A 44 -13.84 15.01 -5.67
CA ALA A 44 -12.78 14.43 -4.84
C ALA A 44 -12.53 12.95 -5.10
N VAL A 45 -11.27 12.53 -4.92
CA VAL A 45 -10.83 11.12 -4.85
C VAL A 45 -9.87 10.97 -3.68
N LEU A 46 -10.07 9.94 -2.86
CA LEU A 46 -9.15 9.53 -1.81
C LEU A 46 -8.50 8.20 -2.20
N LEU A 47 -7.19 8.23 -2.45
CA LEU A 47 -6.34 7.06 -2.66
C LEU A 47 -5.66 6.73 -1.33
N SER A 48 -5.92 5.57 -0.75
CA SER A 48 -5.25 5.09 0.46
C SER A 48 -4.73 3.67 0.25
N THR A 49 -3.43 3.50 0.48
CA THR A 49 -2.70 2.24 0.36
C THR A 49 -1.78 2.06 1.57
N CYS A 50 -1.01 0.98 1.67
CA CYS A 50 -0.01 0.81 2.72
C CYS A 50 1.14 1.85 2.65
N ASN A 51 1.41 2.42 1.46
CA ASN A 51 2.56 3.28 1.21
C ASN A 51 2.21 4.76 1.01
N ARG A 52 0.92 5.09 0.83
CA ARG A 52 0.47 6.47 0.59
C ARG A 52 -1.00 6.68 0.96
N THR A 53 -1.29 7.89 1.38
CA THR A 53 -2.65 8.41 1.44
C THR A 53 -2.65 9.74 0.72
N GLU A 54 -3.44 9.86 -0.36
CA GLU A 54 -3.48 11.02 -1.25
C GLU A 54 -4.93 11.46 -1.45
N PHE A 55 -5.20 12.69 -1.12
CA PHE A 55 -6.50 13.30 -1.26
C PHE A 55 -6.48 14.30 -2.41
N TYR A 56 -7.14 13.96 -3.51
CA TYR A 56 -7.28 14.78 -4.71
C TYR A 56 -8.59 15.54 -4.63
N ALA A 57 -8.54 16.85 -4.92
CA ALA A 57 -9.72 17.68 -5.10
C ALA A 57 -9.63 18.48 -6.40
N ALA A 58 -10.74 18.61 -7.13
CA ALA A 58 -10.81 19.37 -8.36
C ALA A 58 -12.10 20.16 -8.45
N SER A 59 -12.04 21.33 -9.14
CA SER A 59 -13.23 22.09 -9.51
C SER A 59 -12.99 22.87 -10.82
N LYS A 60 -14.08 23.16 -11.52
CA LYS A 60 -14.05 24.09 -12.66
C LYS A 60 -13.85 25.52 -12.19
N ASP A 61 -14.49 25.87 -11.08
CA ASP A 61 -14.33 27.17 -10.41
C ASP A 61 -13.24 27.07 -9.33
N LYS A 62 -12.24 27.93 -9.41
CA LYS A 62 -11.17 27.98 -8.42
C LYS A 62 -11.69 28.38 -7.03
N ALA A 63 -12.74 29.19 -6.97
CA ALA A 63 -13.33 29.63 -5.70
C ALA A 63 -14.03 28.50 -4.94
N ALA A 64 -14.50 27.47 -5.65
CA ALA A 64 -15.12 26.29 -5.07
C ALA A 64 -14.11 25.22 -4.63
N LEU A 65 -12.83 25.37 -4.97
CA LEU A 65 -11.79 24.42 -4.56
C LEU A 65 -11.38 24.69 -3.12
N PRO A 66 -11.33 23.68 -2.22
CA PRO A 66 -10.81 23.87 -0.87
C PRO A 66 -9.36 24.32 -0.90
N SER A 67 -8.93 25.10 0.07
CA SER A 67 -7.49 25.38 0.26
C SER A 67 -6.75 24.13 0.71
N SER A 68 -5.44 24.08 0.48
CA SER A 68 -4.60 22.96 0.97
C SER A 68 -4.72 22.77 2.49
N THR A 69 -4.79 23.86 3.25
CA THR A 69 -4.98 23.82 4.70
C THR A 69 -6.32 23.19 5.09
N GLN A 70 -7.41 23.48 4.36
CA GLN A 70 -8.71 22.83 4.59
C GLN A 70 -8.67 21.34 4.26
N MET A 71 -7.94 20.95 3.22
CA MET A 71 -7.77 19.53 2.88
C MET A 71 -6.94 18.80 3.95
N VAL A 72 -5.85 19.41 4.44
CA VAL A 72 -5.06 18.86 5.57
C VAL A 72 -5.92 18.70 6.81
N GLN A 73 -6.72 19.73 7.14
CA GLN A 73 -7.59 19.68 8.31
C GLN A 73 -8.63 18.56 8.19
N LEU A 74 -9.23 18.40 7.01
CA LEU A 74 -10.21 17.33 6.80
C LEU A 74 -9.59 15.93 6.93
N LEU A 75 -8.38 15.73 6.39
CA LEU A 75 -7.64 14.47 6.58
C LEU A 75 -7.33 14.22 8.05
N ALA A 76 -6.87 15.22 8.76
CA ALA A 76 -6.52 15.15 10.17
C ALA A 76 -7.74 14.81 11.04
N ASP A 77 -8.85 15.52 10.86
CA ASP A 77 -10.10 15.32 11.62
C ASP A 77 -10.65 13.90 11.43
N GLN A 78 -10.68 13.42 10.19
CA GLN A 78 -11.21 12.08 9.88
C GLN A 78 -10.28 10.94 10.32
N SER A 79 -8.99 11.22 10.49
CA SER A 79 -7.99 10.28 10.99
C SER A 79 -7.80 10.37 12.51
N GLY A 80 -8.41 11.35 13.17
CA GLY A 80 -8.27 11.57 14.61
C GLY A 80 -6.88 12.02 15.03
N VAL A 81 -6.18 12.79 14.17
CA VAL A 81 -4.83 13.33 14.42
C VAL A 81 -4.86 14.86 14.46
N GLY A 82 -3.91 15.48 15.14
CA GLY A 82 -3.72 16.92 15.06
C GLY A 82 -3.14 17.32 13.69
N SER A 83 -3.70 18.34 13.03
CA SER A 83 -3.16 18.81 11.74
C SER A 83 -1.70 19.26 11.84
N SER A 84 -1.30 19.90 12.94
CA SER A 84 0.09 20.30 13.19
C SER A 84 1.07 19.13 13.39
N GLU A 85 0.58 17.93 13.74
CA GLU A 85 1.43 16.75 13.93
C GLU A 85 1.85 16.12 12.59
N ILE A 86 1.07 16.36 11.54
CA ILE A 86 1.25 15.70 10.24
C ILE A 86 1.67 16.66 9.13
N GLU A 87 1.59 17.98 9.35
CA GLU A 87 1.81 18.99 8.30
C GLU A 87 3.18 18.84 7.61
N ASP A 88 4.24 18.63 8.38
CA ASP A 88 5.61 18.44 7.88
C ASP A 88 5.83 17.13 7.12
N GLN A 89 4.88 16.20 7.20
CA GLN A 89 4.91 14.89 6.56
C GLN A 89 3.95 14.78 5.37
N LEU A 90 3.30 15.89 5.02
CA LEU A 90 2.40 15.98 3.88
C LEU A 90 3.03 16.80 2.76
N PHE A 91 2.80 16.36 1.53
CA PHE A 91 3.06 17.16 0.34
C PHE A 91 1.78 17.80 -0.18
N THR A 92 1.95 18.89 -0.92
CA THR A 92 0.87 19.54 -1.66
C THR A 92 1.35 19.82 -3.07
N TYR A 93 0.59 19.36 -4.07
CA TYR A 93 0.81 19.71 -5.47
C TYR A 93 -0.44 20.33 -6.06
N LEU A 94 -0.25 21.29 -6.96
CA LEU A 94 -1.30 22.05 -7.63
C LEU A 94 -1.24 21.85 -9.14
N ASP A 95 -2.39 21.85 -9.78
CA ASP A 95 -2.59 21.89 -11.23
C ASP A 95 -1.69 20.89 -12.00
N GLN A 96 -0.71 21.38 -12.74
CA GLN A 96 0.18 20.54 -13.56
C GLN A 96 1.02 19.58 -12.72
N ASP A 97 1.49 20.02 -11.56
CA ASP A 97 2.29 19.18 -10.68
C ASP A 97 1.43 18.06 -10.04
N ALA A 98 0.17 18.36 -9.69
CA ALA A 98 -0.77 17.36 -9.22
C ALA A 98 -1.10 16.32 -10.31
N ILE A 99 -1.26 16.77 -11.58
CA ILE A 99 -1.47 15.85 -12.72
C ILE A 99 -0.23 14.98 -12.93
N LYS A 100 0.96 15.58 -12.99
CA LYS A 100 2.22 14.86 -13.16
C LYS A 100 2.43 13.83 -12.06
N HIS A 101 2.16 14.21 -10.81
CA HIS A 101 2.24 13.32 -9.67
C HIS A 101 1.28 12.12 -9.83
N LEU A 102 0.00 12.36 -10.11
CA LEU A 102 -0.98 11.29 -10.34
C LEU A 102 -0.54 10.32 -11.44
N PHE A 103 0.01 10.83 -12.54
CA PHE A 103 0.50 9.99 -13.64
C PHE A 103 1.69 9.15 -13.21
N SER A 104 2.65 9.72 -12.47
CA SER A 104 3.81 9.00 -11.93
C SER A 104 3.39 7.91 -10.95
N VAL A 105 2.45 8.20 -10.05
CA VAL A 105 1.88 7.23 -9.10
C VAL A 105 1.17 6.11 -9.85
N THR A 106 0.26 6.45 -10.77
CA THR A 106 -0.54 5.46 -11.50
C THR A 106 0.32 4.55 -12.37
N ALA A 107 1.43 5.08 -12.90
CA ALA A 107 2.42 4.33 -13.68
C ALA A 107 3.44 3.56 -12.81
N SER A 108 3.28 3.56 -11.49
CA SER A 108 4.20 2.90 -10.55
C SER A 108 5.63 3.44 -10.55
N MET A 109 5.82 4.68 -11.04
CA MET A 109 7.15 5.33 -11.05
C MET A 109 7.50 5.97 -9.72
N ASP A 110 6.50 6.24 -8.87
CA ASP A 110 6.64 6.77 -7.50
C ASP A 110 6.28 5.72 -6.44
N SER A 111 6.34 4.44 -6.76
CA SER A 111 6.13 3.34 -5.82
C SER A 111 7.42 2.97 -5.10
N MET A 112 7.32 2.41 -3.88
CA MET A 112 8.46 1.88 -3.12
C MET A 112 9.24 0.86 -3.96
N VAL A 113 8.53 0.06 -4.75
CA VAL A 113 9.07 -0.83 -5.75
C VAL A 113 8.60 -0.32 -7.10
N VAL A 114 9.51 0.28 -7.87
CA VAL A 114 9.20 0.83 -9.19
C VAL A 114 8.77 -0.30 -10.13
N GLY A 115 7.61 -0.11 -10.79
CA GLY A 115 7.03 -1.14 -11.65
C GLY A 115 6.03 -2.07 -10.96
N GLU A 116 5.70 -1.85 -9.69
CA GLU A 116 4.66 -2.60 -8.97
C GLU A 116 3.30 -2.47 -9.69
N THR A 117 2.64 -3.60 -9.94
CA THR A 117 1.38 -3.62 -10.70
C THR A 117 0.15 -3.29 -9.85
N GLN A 118 0.24 -3.38 -8.53
CA GLN A 118 -0.90 -3.20 -7.61
C GLN A 118 -1.45 -1.78 -7.61
N ILE A 119 -0.57 -0.77 -7.68
CA ILE A 119 -0.98 0.64 -7.59
C ILE A 119 -2.00 1.05 -8.67
N LEU A 120 -1.86 0.55 -9.90
CA LEU A 120 -2.83 0.82 -10.97
C LEU A 120 -4.24 0.33 -10.60
N SER A 121 -4.34 -0.82 -9.96
CA SER A 121 -5.61 -1.38 -9.50
C SER A 121 -6.19 -0.57 -8.34
N GLN A 122 -5.34 -0.12 -7.41
CA GLN A 122 -5.73 0.72 -6.28
C GLN A 122 -6.22 2.10 -6.75
N VAL A 123 -5.54 2.73 -7.71
CA VAL A 123 -5.99 4.00 -8.31
C VAL A 123 -7.34 3.85 -9.02
N LYS A 124 -7.55 2.76 -9.77
CA LYS A 124 -8.85 2.47 -10.38
C LYS A 124 -9.93 2.32 -9.33
N ARG A 125 -9.65 1.57 -8.25
CA ARG A 125 -10.60 1.33 -7.18
C ARG A 125 -10.98 2.62 -6.43
N ALA A 126 -9.99 3.45 -6.11
CA ALA A 126 -10.24 4.77 -5.49
C ALA A 126 -11.13 5.66 -6.37
N TYR A 127 -10.87 5.68 -7.67
CA TYR A 127 -11.67 6.40 -8.64
C TYR A 127 -13.11 5.83 -8.74
N GLU A 128 -13.29 4.50 -8.74
CA GLU A 128 -14.62 3.86 -8.76
C GLU A 128 -15.45 4.23 -7.54
N ILE A 129 -14.85 4.20 -6.33
CA ILE A 129 -15.51 4.59 -5.09
C ILE A 129 -15.96 6.06 -5.15
N ALA A 130 -15.10 6.94 -5.64
CA ALA A 130 -15.42 8.36 -5.81
C ALA A 130 -16.60 8.57 -6.76
N THR A 131 -16.62 7.84 -7.88
CA THR A 131 -17.72 7.90 -8.86
C THR A 131 -19.04 7.43 -8.28
N GLN A 132 -19.02 6.41 -7.43
CA GLN A 132 -20.21 5.89 -6.74
C GLN A 132 -20.70 6.83 -5.63
N SER A 133 -19.77 7.59 -5.01
CA SER A 133 -20.08 8.49 -3.89
C SER A 133 -20.64 9.84 -4.34
N HIS A 134 -20.40 10.28 -5.56
CA HIS A 134 -20.87 11.55 -6.11
C HIS A 134 -21.23 11.41 -7.59
N GLY A 135 -22.45 11.79 -7.96
CA GLY A 135 -23.03 11.57 -9.29
C GLY A 135 -22.33 12.29 -10.47
N SER A 136 -21.44 13.27 -10.24
CA SER A 136 -20.74 14.01 -11.30
C SER A 136 -19.32 14.40 -10.88
N ILE A 137 -18.34 13.68 -11.40
CA ILE A 137 -16.91 13.96 -11.21
C ILE A 137 -16.20 14.18 -12.56
N SER A 138 -16.78 15.06 -13.38
CA SER A 138 -16.38 15.24 -14.79
C SER A 138 -14.93 15.73 -14.97
N THR A 139 -14.43 16.51 -14.04
CA THR A 139 -13.06 17.06 -14.06
C THR A 139 -12.05 15.98 -13.67
N ILE A 140 -12.27 15.35 -12.52
CA ILE A 140 -11.45 14.23 -12.02
C ILE A 140 -11.51 13.06 -12.98
N HIS A 141 -12.68 12.74 -13.56
CA HIS A 141 -12.84 11.69 -14.55
C HIS A 141 -11.81 11.79 -15.69
N LYS A 142 -11.68 12.97 -16.28
CA LYS A 142 -10.72 13.18 -17.39
C LYS A 142 -9.29 12.90 -16.98
N VAL A 143 -8.89 13.35 -15.79
CA VAL A 143 -7.51 13.21 -15.30
C VAL A 143 -7.21 11.78 -14.94
N PHE A 144 -8.07 11.12 -14.15
CA PHE A 144 -7.87 9.76 -13.72
C PHE A 144 -7.93 8.76 -14.89
N GLN A 145 -8.88 8.90 -15.82
CA GLN A 145 -8.96 8.05 -17.00
C GLN A 145 -7.73 8.19 -17.90
N ASN A 146 -7.21 9.42 -18.05
CA ASN A 146 -5.98 9.63 -18.79
C ASN A 146 -4.76 9.01 -18.07
N ALA A 147 -4.65 9.18 -16.75
CA ALA A 147 -3.58 8.56 -15.97
C ALA A 147 -3.60 7.03 -16.09
N ILE A 148 -4.78 6.40 -15.95
CA ILE A 148 -4.98 4.96 -16.14
C ILE A 148 -4.60 4.51 -17.55
N ARG A 149 -4.99 5.29 -18.58
CA ARG A 149 -4.66 4.98 -19.98
C ARG A 149 -3.16 5.04 -20.25
N VAL A 150 -2.50 6.10 -19.74
CA VAL A 150 -1.04 6.28 -19.89
C VAL A 150 -0.29 5.19 -19.13
N ALA A 151 -0.70 4.86 -17.90
CA ALA A 151 -0.08 3.78 -17.15
C ALA A 151 -0.17 2.42 -17.88
N LYS A 152 -1.32 2.10 -18.49
CA LYS A 152 -1.46 0.91 -19.33
C LYS A 152 -0.55 0.94 -20.57
N ARG A 153 -0.37 2.11 -21.20
CA ARG A 153 0.54 2.25 -22.33
C ARG A 153 1.99 2.03 -21.88
N ILE A 154 2.41 2.65 -20.78
CA ILE A 154 3.75 2.44 -20.21
C ILE A 154 3.97 0.95 -19.93
N SER A 155 2.99 0.27 -19.33
CA SER A 155 3.07 -1.17 -19.06
C SER A 155 3.24 -2.02 -20.32
N ASN A 156 2.62 -1.63 -21.44
CA ASN A 156 2.65 -2.41 -22.69
C ASN A 156 3.80 -2.01 -23.63
N GLU A 157 4.25 -0.75 -23.56
CA GLU A 157 5.21 -0.18 -24.51
C GLU A 157 6.64 -0.11 -23.93
N THR A 158 6.81 -0.42 -22.63
CA THR A 158 8.12 -0.39 -21.96
C THR A 158 8.36 -1.65 -21.13
N GLU A 159 9.60 -1.88 -20.75
CA GLU A 159 9.99 -2.99 -19.89
C GLU A 159 9.81 -2.70 -18.38
N LEU A 160 9.17 -1.58 -18.01
CA LEU A 160 8.99 -1.16 -16.63
C LEU A 160 8.31 -2.24 -15.75
N HIS A 161 7.41 -3.02 -16.35
CA HIS A 161 6.68 -4.11 -15.68
C HIS A 161 7.11 -5.51 -16.17
N SER A 162 8.15 -5.63 -16.98
CA SER A 162 8.62 -6.90 -17.53
C SER A 162 9.26 -7.80 -16.46
N ASN A 163 9.94 -7.19 -15.52
CA ASN A 163 10.37 -7.88 -14.32
C ASN A 163 9.20 -7.80 -13.31
N ARG A 164 8.71 -8.94 -12.87
CA ARG A 164 7.69 -9.02 -11.81
C ARG A 164 8.27 -8.43 -10.51
N VAL A 165 8.27 -7.10 -10.41
CA VAL A 165 8.84 -6.40 -9.28
C VAL A 165 7.70 -6.10 -8.32
N SER A 166 7.63 -6.85 -7.24
CA SER A 166 6.75 -6.63 -6.11
C SER A 166 7.56 -6.73 -4.82
N VAL A 167 7.05 -6.18 -3.72
CA VAL A 167 7.72 -6.30 -2.42
C VAL A 167 8.05 -7.76 -2.09
N PRO A 168 7.13 -8.74 -2.26
CA PRO A 168 7.44 -10.15 -2.09
C PRO A 168 8.55 -10.67 -3.00
N SER A 169 8.58 -10.27 -4.28
CA SER A 169 9.60 -10.74 -5.21
C SER A 169 11.00 -10.24 -4.83
N VAL A 170 11.11 -8.97 -4.45
CA VAL A 170 12.37 -8.39 -3.95
C VAL A 170 12.81 -9.09 -2.67
N ALA A 171 11.90 -9.30 -1.72
CA ALA A 171 12.21 -9.97 -0.47
C ALA A 171 12.71 -11.41 -0.67
N ILE A 172 12.14 -12.15 -1.61
CA ILE A 172 12.52 -13.55 -1.85
C ILE A 172 13.68 -13.66 -2.84
N CYS A 173 13.62 -12.98 -3.97
CA CYS A 173 14.64 -13.13 -5.01
C CYS A 173 15.95 -12.41 -4.67
N ASP A 174 15.86 -11.25 -4.01
CA ASP A 174 17.07 -10.46 -3.75
C ASP A 174 17.59 -10.66 -2.31
N LEU A 175 16.72 -10.54 -1.28
CA LEU A 175 17.19 -10.61 0.10
C LEU A 175 17.34 -12.04 0.61
N ALA A 176 16.36 -12.92 0.36
CA ALA A 176 16.45 -14.30 0.86
C ALA A 176 17.58 -15.08 0.18
N LYS A 177 17.84 -14.84 -1.11
CA LYS A 177 18.94 -15.47 -1.85
C LYS A 177 20.33 -14.97 -1.42
N GLN A 178 20.44 -13.77 -0.87
CA GLN A 178 21.69 -13.30 -0.27
C GLN A 178 22.05 -14.05 1.02
N ILE A 179 21.02 -14.55 1.72
CA ILE A 179 21.19 -15.27 3.00
C ILE A 179 21.25 -16.79 2.77
N PHE A 180 20.47 -17.29 1.83
CA PHE A 180 20.34 -18.71 1.53
C PHE A 180 20.67 -18.98 0.06
N GLU A 181 21.62 -19.88 -0.21
CA GLU A 181 21.94 -20.32 -1.57
C GLU A 181 20.72 -20.94 -2.28
N THR A 182 19.83 -21.58 -1.52
CA THR A 182 18.59 -22.18 -2.02
C THR A 182 17.53 -22.22 -0.93
N LEU A 183 16.28 -22.05 -1.32
CA LEU A 183 15.12 -22.25 -0.43
C LEU A 183 14.60 -23.70 -0.45
N LYS A 184 15.14 -24.54 -1.32
CA LYS A 184 14.80 -25.96 -1.37
C LYS A 184 15.15 -26.66 -0.05
N GLY A 185 14.21 -27.36 0.56
CA GLY A 185 14.38 -28.04 1.83
C GLY A 185 14.40 -27.11 3.06
N LYS A 186 14.15 -25.83 2.88
CA LYS A 186 13.93 -24.91 4.01
C LYS A 186 12.46 -24.95 4.42
N ARG A 187 12.22 -24.72 5.72
CA ARG A 187 10.88 -24.46 6.25
C ARG A 187 10.62 -22.98 6.28
N VAL A 188 9.49 -22.57 5.75
CA VAL A 188 9.05 -21.17 5.72
C VAL A 188 7.82 -20.99 6.57
N LEU A 189 7.86 -20.02 7.48
CA LEU A 189 6.73 -19.59 8.28
C LEU A 189 6.18 -18.28 7.69
N ILE A 190 4.90 -18.29 7.33
CA ILE A 190 4.14 -17.13 6.89
C ILE A 190 3.20 -16.68 7.99
N ILE A 191 3.34 -15.42 8.40
CA ILE A 191 2.48 -14.80 9.40
C ILE A 191 1.57 -13.81 8.70
N GLY A 192 0.29 -14.18 8.58
CA GLY A 192 -0.72 -13.50 7.82
C GLY A 192 -1.22 -14.32 6.63
N ALA A 193 -2.47 -14.08 6.18
CA ALA A 193 -3.09 -14.76 5.06
C ALA A 193 -3.83 -13.77 4.15
N GLY A 194 -3.19 -12.65 3.84
CA GLY A 194 -3.65 -11.64 2.87
C GLY A 194 -3.03 -11.86 1.49
N GLU A 195 -3.35 -10.96 0.55
CA GLU A 195 -2.83 -11.00 -0.84
C GLU A 195 -1.31 -11.03 -0.90
N MET A 196 -0.62 -10.23 -0.07
CA MET A 196 0.85 -10.22 0.02
C MET A 196 1.42 -11.57 0.43
N ALA A 197 0.77 -12.29 1.35
CA ALA A 197 1.19 -13.61 1.78
C ALA A 197 1.03 -14.63 0.65
N GLU A 198 -0.08 -14.57 -0.09
CA GLU A 198 -0.33 -15.44 -1.24
C GLU A 198 0.70 -15.19 -2.36
N GLU A 199 0.97 -13.93 -2.67
CA GLU A 199 1.99 -13.56 -3.65
C GLU A 199 3.38 -14.02 -3.23
N THR A 200 3.75 -13.80 -1.95
CA THR A 200 5.02 -14.27 -1.40
C THR A 200 5.18 -15.79 -1.53
N LEU A 201 4.12 -16.54 -1.24
CA LEU A 201 4.12 -18.00 -1.33
C LEU A 201 4.31 -18.51 -2.78
N ASN A 202 3.79 -17.79 -3.78
CA ASN A 202 4.06 -18.12 -5.17
C ASN A 202 5.56 -18.06 -5.48
N TYR A 203 6.25 -16.97 -5.09
CA TYR A 203 7.70 -16.85 -5.28
C TYR A 203 8.49 -17.91 -4.51
N ILE A 204 8.13 -18.15 -3.25
CA ILE A 204 8.78 -19.17 -2.40
C ILE A 204 8.63 -20.56 -3.04
N ARG A 205 7.48 -20.88 -3.60
CA ARG A 205 7.19 -22.15 -4.26
C ARG A 205 7.97 -22.29 -5.59
N ASP A 206 8.08 -21.21 -6.35
CA ASP A 206 8.87 -21.16 -7.59
C ASP A 206 10.37 -21.41 -7.30
N GLU A 207 10.86 -20.93 -6.15
CA GLU A 207 12.22 -21.19 -5.65
C GLU A 207 12.40 -22.59 -5.02
N GLY A 208 11.40 -23.45 -5.12
CA GLY A 208 11.48 -24.88 -4.76
C GLY A 208 11.23 -25.19 -3.29
N CYS A 209 10.83 -24.23 -2.46
CA CYS A 209 10.41 -24.49 -1.09
C CYS A 209 9.03 -25.18 -1.07
N ARG A 210 8.89 -26.22 -0.26
CA ARG A 210 7.65 -27.00 -0.12
C ARG A 210 7.16 -27.13 1.34
N ASP A 211 8.04 -26.90 2.31
CA ASP A 211 7.70 -26.98 3.73
C ASP A 211 7.21 -25.61 4.21
N ILE A 212 5.90 -25.39 4.10
CA ILE A 212 5.24 -24.10 4.35
C ILE A 212 4.34 -24.24 5.57
N VAL A 213 4.50 -23.33 6.53
CA VAL A 213 3.64 -23.19 7.70
C VAL A 213 2.98 -21.82 7.67
N ILE A 214 1.67 -21.79 7.83
CA ILE A 214 0.87 -20.54 7.78
C ILE A 214 0.20 -20.32 9.14
N VAL A 215 0.35 -19.13 9.65
CA VAL A 215 -0.27 -18.64 10.89
C VAL A 215 -1.05 -17.37 10.59
N ASN A 216 -2.31 -17.31 11.00
CA ASN A 216 -3.13 -16.11 10.86
C ASN A 216 -4.13 -16.00 12.02
N ARG A 217 -4.50 -14.78 12.42
CA ARG A 217 -5.52 -14.54 13.47
C ARG A 217 -6.87 -15.18 13.13
N THR A 218 -7.26 -15.10 11.84
CA THR A 218 -8.47 -15.76 11.32
C THR A 218 -8.06 -17.12 10.74
N GLU A 219 -8.36 -18.19 11.44
CA GLU A 219 -7.92 -19.55 11.09
C GLU A 219 -8.46 -19.99 9.71
N SER A 220 -9.71 -19.67 9.38
CA SER A 220 -10.29 -20.02 8.07
C SER A 220 -9.48 -19.48 6.90
N LYS A 221 -8.97 -18.25 6.98
CA LYS A 221 -8.10 -17.67 5.95
C LYS A 221 -6.75 -18.38 5.85
N ALA A 222 -6.19 -18.82 6.98
CA ALA A 222 -4.97 -19.61 6.97
C ALA A 222 -5.19 -20.98 6.31
N GLN A 223 -6.33 -21.62 6.57
CA GLN A 223 -6.72 -22.89 5.97
C GLN A 223 -6.93 -22.79 4.47
N GLU A 224 -7.62 -21.74 4.00
CA GLU A 224 -7.81 -21.45 2.56
C GLU A 224 -6.46 -21.29 1.85
N LEU A 225 -5.57 -20.50 2.45
CA LEU A 225 -4.25 -20.25 1.86
C LEU A 225 -3.38 -21.52 1.89
N ALA A 226 -3.39 -22.27 3.00
CA ALA A 226 -2.66 -23.52 3.14
C ALA A 226 -3.10 -24.57 2.11
N ALA A 227 -4.41 -24.67 1.85
CA ALA A 227 -4.95 -25.59 0.84
C ALA A 227 -4.42 -25.29 -0.58
N LYS A 228 -4.21 -24.02 -0.93
CA LYS A 228 -3.64 -23.62 -2.24
C LYS A 228 -2.16 -24.03 -2.40
N PHE A 229 -1.42 -24.04 -1.31
CA PHE A 229 0.05 -24.23 -1.33
C PHE A 229 0.52 -25.54 -0.72
N ASP A 230 -0.38 -26.45 -0.34
CA ASP A 230 -0.09 -27.71 0.36
C ASP A 230 0.72 -27.46 1.64
N GLY A 231 0.36 -26.40 2.36
CA GLY A 231 1.01 -25.96 3.59
C GLY A 231 0.31 -26.46 4.86
N ALA A 232 1.00 -26.43 5.99
CA ALA A 232 0.45 -26.70 7.30
C ALA A 232 -0.08 -25.40 7.95
N VAL A 233 -1.17 -25.51 8.73
CA VAL A 233 -1.68 -24.40 9.54
C VAL A 233 -1.28 -24.58 10.99
N ARG A 234 -0.92 -23.49 11.66
CA ARG A 234 -0.76 -23.41 13.12
C ARG A 234 -1.63 -22.31 13.67
N SER A 235 -2.10 -22.47 14.90
CA SER A 235 -2.84 -21.40 15.58
C SER A 235 -1.92 -20.23 15.89
N PHE A 236 -2.51 -19.02 15.99
CA PHE A 236 -1.74 -17.81 16.32
C PHE A 236 -1.06 -17.92 17.70
N ASP A 237 -1.66 -18.66 18.63
CA ASP A 237 -1.13 -18.87 19.99
C ASP A 237 0.13 -19.76 19.99
N GLN A 238 0.33 -20.56 18.94
CA GLN A 238 1.51 -21.41 18.76
C GLN A 238 2.66 -20.71 17.99
N LEU A 239 2.52 -19.41 17.71
CA LEU A 239 3.51 -18.66 16.93
C LEU A 239 4.89 -18.66 17.62
N SER A 240 4.93 -18.48 18.95
CA SER A 240 6.17 -18.51 19.74
C SER A 240 6.90 -19.84 19.60
N ASP A 241 6.19 -20.95 19.60
CA ASP A 241 6.79 -22.28 19.46
C ASP A 241 7.38 -22.47 18.06
N CYS A 242 6.70 -21.95 17.03
CA CYS A 242 7.23 -21.98 15.67
C CYS A 242 8.53 -21.18 15.53
N LEU A 243 8.64 -20.02 16.18
CA LEU A 243 9.81 -19.15 16.11
C LEU A 243 11.02 -19.69 16.87
N LEU A 244 10.81 -20.33 18.01
CA LEU A 244 11.87 -20.90 18.84
C LEU A 244 12.63 -22.05 18.14
N TYR A 245 11.96 -22.79 17.28
CA TYR A 245 12.54 -23.94 16.58
C TYR A 245 13.00 -23.67 15.15
N THR A 246 12.54 -22.57 14.52
CA THR A 246 12.71 -22.38 13.07
C THR A 246 13.53 -21.15 12.69
N SER A 247 13.74 -20.19 13.59
CA SER A 247 14.50 -18.99 13.26
C SER A 247 15.23 -18.45 14.49
N PRO A 248 16.54 -18.69 14.62
CA PRO A 248 17.33 -17.92 15.57
C PRO A 248 17.25 -16.46 15.18
N SER A 249 16.69 -15.62 16.06
CA SER A 249 16.65 -14.19 15.86
C SER A 249 18.08 -13.65 15.77
N PRO A 250 18.39 -12.68 14.89
CA PRO A 250 19.68 -11.99 14.93
C PRO A 250 20.01 -11.39 16.31
N ARG A 251 18.97 -11.13 17.15
CA ARG A 251 19.13 -10.71 18.55
C ARG A 251 19.63 -11.85 19.44
N ASP A 252 19.24 -13.08 19.17
CA ASP A 252 19.70 -14.24 19.95
C ASP A 252 21.19 -14.54 19.66
N ALA A 253 21.63 -14.33 18.45
CA ALA A 253 23.03 -14.45 18.07
C ALA A 253 23.95 -13.41 18.76
N THR A 254 23.43 -12.24 19.12
CA THR A 254 24.15 -11.22 19.89
C THR A 254 24.19 -11.53 21.37
N LEU A 255 23.17 -12.14 21.93
CA LEU A 255 23.14 -12.57 23.35
C LEU A 255 24.05 -13.77 23.62
N SER A 256 24.24 -14.67 22.66
CA SER A 256 25.13 -15.82 22.80
C SER A 256 26.64 -15.47 22.71
N ARG A 257 26.99 -14.23 22.40
CA ARG A 257 28.37 -13.73 22.32
C ARG A 257 28.82 -12.91 23.53
N MET A 258 28.00 -12.77 24.57
CA MET A 258 28.50 -12.23 25.84
C MET A 258 29.40 -13.26 26.50
N PRO A 259 30.70 -12.96 26.72
CA PRO A 259 31.57 -13.87 27.48
C PRO A 259 30.99 -13.95 28.89
N SER A 260 30.79 -15.17 29.36
CA SER A 260 30.57 -15.38 30.79
C SER A 260 31.75 -14.78 31.53
N SER A 261 31.54 -13.63 32.15
CA SER A 261 32.51 -13.08 33.10
C SER A 261 32.63 -14.05 34.26
N ALA A 262 33.79 -14.61 34.40
CA ALA A 262 34.23 -15.34 35.58
C ALA A 262 34.17 -14.44 36.83
#